data_c113f6a915e65ccd9987fcaa595876fd
#
_entry.id   c113f6a915e65ccd9987fcaa595876fd
#
_cell.length_a   1.000
_cell.length_b   1.000
_cell.length_c   1.000
_cell.angle_alpha   90.00
_cell.angle_beta   90.00
_cell.angle_gamma   90.00
#
_symmetry.space_group_name_H-M   'P 1'
#
loop_
_entity.id
_entity.type
_entity.pdbx_description
1 polymer ?
#
loop_
_entity_poly.entity_id
_entity_poly.type
_entity_poly.pdbx_seq_one_letter_code
_entity_poly.pdbx_strand_id
1 'polypeptide(L)'
;MIERSFSGRGPEIKLPAGAIDAHLHVYLSGFPALPGGPGLPEGQPGLSEYRQVMGWLGIHRFVITQGNAHHTNHANLLAALKETRDVARGVAAIDGETSDAELEILKDGGVVGTRIVDLPGGAVGLSQLEEVDARAFAAGWMIAIQFDGSDISDHVDRLSSLRSRWVLDHHGKFLRGVVPDGDEVAMLKRLVDGGRCWFKFAGCYESSFEGGSDYSDVAEVSKVMATHAPERIVWGTNFPHNTATRTTDYPNDAALLDTVLNWFPDDRARHLALVENAEKLYGFQSIAN
;
A
#
# COMPACT_ATOMS: atom_id res chain seq x y z
N MET A 1 -25.66 -6.21 -5.15
CA MET A 1 -24.50 -5.68 -5.90
C MET A 1 -24.03 -4.45 -5.15
N ILE A 2 -22.73 -4.35 -4.85
CA ILE A 2 -22.16 -3.15 -4.22
C ILE A 2 -22.03 -2.03 -5.27
N GLU A 3 -22.57 -0.86 -4.96
CA GLU A 3 -22.38 0.34 -5.78
C GLU A 3 -21.13 1.06 -5.33
N ARG A 4 -20.19 1.28 -6.24
CA ARG A 4 -18.94 2.00 -6.02
C ARG A 4 -18.97 3.33 -6.75
N SER A 5 -18.53 4.40 -6.10
CA SER A 5 -18.40 5.71 -6.73
C SER A 5 -16.95 5.95 -7.13
N PHE A 6 -16.73 6.21 -8.42
CA PHE A 6 -15.39 6.49 -8.98
C PHE A 6 -15.24 7.95 -9.39
N SER A 7 -16.20 8.80 -9.02
CA SER A 7 -16.25 10.21 -9.33
C SER A 7 -17.12 10.95 -8.33
N GLY A 8 -16.98 12.28 -8.26
CA GLY A 8 -17.79 13.10 -7.36
C GLY A 8 -17.22 14.51 -7.22
N ARG A 9 -17.57 15.18 -6.12
CA ARG A 9 -16.92 16.43 -5.75
C ARG A 9 -15.43 16.15 -5.51
N GLY A 10 -14.55 16.92 -6.13
CA GLY A 10 -13.11 16.78 -5.95
C GLY A 10 -12.69 17.07 -4.50
N PRO A 11 -11.49 16.59 -4.11
CA PRO A 11 -10.96 16.83 -2.78
C PRO A 11 -10.74 18.33 -2.53
N GLU A 12 -10.82 18.73 -1.26
CA GLU A 12 -10.56 20.12 -0.83
C GLU A 12 -9.05 20.44 -0.96
N ILE A 13 -8.21 19.47 -0.60
CA ILE A 13 -6.74 19.55 -0.75
C ILE A 13 -6.34 18.96 -2.09
N LYS A 14 -5.91 19.81 -3.01
CA LYS A 14 -5.45 19.34 -4.34
C LYS A 14 -4.13 18.63 -4.26
N LEU A 15 -4.04 17.51 -4.94
CA LEU A 15 -2.78 16.77 -5.07
C LEU A 15 -1.75 17.59 -5.89
N PRO A 16 -0.46 17.52 -5.52
CA PRO A 16 0.60 18.17 -6.29
C PRO A 16 0.79 17.49 -7.65
N ALA A 17 1.39 18.22 -8.60
CA ALA A 17 1.81 17.64 -9.86
C ALA A 17 2.73 16.44 -9.60
N GLY A 18 2.51 15.34 -10.33
CA GLY A 18 3.29 14.13 -10.16
C GLY A 18 2.87 13.25 -8.98
N ALA A 19 1.77 13.53 -8.32
CA ALA A 19 1.28 12.70 -7.20
C ALA A 19 1.19 11.21 -7.57
N ILE A 20 1.60 10.36 -6.63
CA ILE A 20 1.67 8.91 -6.76
C ILE A 20 0.71 8.26 -5.74
N ASP A 21 -0.20 7.45 -6.23
CA ASP A 21 -0.93 6.49 -5.40
C ASP A 21 -0.06 5.26 -5.18
N ALA A 22 0.43 5.06 -3.96
CA ALA A 22 1.38 4.00 -3.63
C ALA A 22 0.71 2.67 -3.27
N HIS A 23 -0.61 2.53 -3.38
CA HIS A 23 -1.31 1.29 -3.06
C HIS A 23 -2.71 1.20 -3.66
N LEU A 24 -2.85 0.35 -4.66
CA LEU A 24 -4.15 -0.03 -5.21
C LEU A 24 -4.14 -1.46 -5.76
N HIS A 25 -5.33 -2.00 -6.01
CA HIS A 25 -5.51 -3.29 -6.66
C HIS A 25 -6.40 -3.12 -7.90
N VAL A 26 -6.14 -3.91 -8.94
CA VAL A 26 -7.01 -4.02 -10.11
C VAL A 26 -7.32 -5.47 -10.43
N TYR A 27 -8.52 -5.73 -10.93
CA TYR A 27 -9.02 -7.06 -11.24
C TYR A 27 -9.51 -7.08 -12.68
N LEU A 28 -8.65 -7.55 -13.58
CA LEU A 28 -8.96 -7.58 -15.00
C LEU A 28 -9.82 -8.82 -15.33
N SER A 29 -10.69 -8.67 -16.32
CA SER A 29 -11.50 -9.77 -16.83
C SER A 29 -10.61 -10.89 -17.39
N GLY A 30 -10.97 -12.15 -17.11
CA GLY A 30 -10.21 -13.30 -17.57
C GLY A 30 -9.13 -13.81 -16.62
N PHE A 31 -8.93 -13.16 -15.47
CA PHE A 31 -7.98 -13.59 -14.44
C PHE A 31 -8.74 -14.02 -13.17
N PRO A 32 -9.03 -15.32 -12.99
CA PRO A 32 -9.83 -15.80 -11.87
C PRO A 32 -9.07 -15.72 -10.54
N ALA A 33 -9.82 -15.72 -9.43
CA ALA A 33 -9.24 -15.98 -8.12
C ALA A 33 -8.70 -17.41 -8.05
N LEU A 34 -7.61 -17.59 -7.31
CA LEU A 34 -7.05 -18.90 -7.03
C LEU A 34 -7.66 -19.51 -5.77
N PRO A 35 -7.75 -20.86 -5.69
CA PRO A 35 -8.20 -21.56 -4.49
C PRO A 35 -7.32 -21.21 -3.26
N GLY A 36 -7.96 -21.13 -2.09
CA GLY A 36 -7.26 -20.88 -0.81
C GLY A 36 -7.12 -19.40 -0.42
N GLY A 37 -7.39 -18.47 -1.33
CA GLY A 37 -7.42 -17.03 -1.06
C GLY A 37 -8.84 -16.45 -1.03
N PRO A 38 -8.94 -15.12 -0.86
CA PRO A 38 -10.20 -14.41 -0.97
C PRO A 38 -10.73 -14.47 -2.41
N GLY A 39 -12.06 -14.39 -2.58
CA GLY A 39 -12.68 -14.23 -3.90
C GLY A 39 -12.32 -12.88 -4.54
N LEU A 40 -12.58 -12.77 -5.85
CA LEU A 40 -12.52 -11.47 -6.52
C LEU A 40 -13.60 -10.54 -5.95
N PRO A 41 -13.33 -9.23 -5.82
CA PRO A 41 -14.35 -8.27 -5.41
C PRO A 41 -15.48 -8.24 -6.44
N GLU A 42 -16.71 -8.07 -5.96
CA GLU A 42 -17.88 -7.98 -6.83
C GLU A 42 -17.70 -6.86 -7.86
N GLY A 43 -18.05 -7.13 -9.11
CA GLY A 43 -17.88 -6.20 -10.23
C GLY A 43 -16.45 -6.09 -10.77
N GLN A 44 -15.47 -6.71 -10.12
CA GLN A 44 -14.07 -6.77 -10.56
C GLN A 44 -13.52 -5.42 -11.05
N PRO A 45 -13.48 -4.37 -10.19
CA PRO A 45 -13.00 -3.06 -10.59
C PRO A 45 -11.58 -3.13 -11.14
N GLY A 46 -11.40 -2.63 -12.37
CA GLY A 46 -10.16 -2.72 -13.13
C GLY A 46 -9.54 -1.34 -13.39
N LEU A 47 -8.73 -1.29 -14.45
CA LEU A 47 -8.04 -0.05 -14.85
C LEU A 47 -9.00 1.04 -15.35
N SER A 48 -10.14 0.67 -15.94
CA SER A 48 -11.12 1.67 -16.42
C SER A 48 -11.75 2.46 -15.29
N GLU A 49 -12.11 1.78 -14.21
CA GLU A 49 -12.64 2.37 -12.98
C GLU A 49 -11.57 3.18 -12.26
N TYR A 50 -10.36 2.64 -12.15
CA TYR A 50 -9.28 3.34 -11.49
C TYR A 50 -8.88 4.63 -12.22
N ARG A 51 -8.87 4.66 -13.55
CA ARG A 51 -8.63 5.90 -14.32
C ARG A 51 -9.63 7.00 -14.01
N GLN A 52 -10.88 6.66 -13.66
CA GLN A 52 -11.87 7.64 -13.21
C GLN A 52 -11.46 8.21 -11.85
N VAL A 53 -11.05 7.36 -10.90
CA VAL A 53 -10.53 7.78 -9.60
C VAL A 53 -9.27 8.67 -9.75
N MET A 54 -8.34 8.28 -10.62
CA MET A 54 -7.16 9.10 -10.94
C MET A 54 -7.54 10.51 -11.38
N GLY A 55 -8.47 10.63 -12.35
CA GLY A 55 -8.96 11.92 -12.86
C GLY A 55 -9.69 12.72 -11.78
N TRP A 56 -10.48 12.04 -10.95
CA TRP A 56 -11.22 12.66 -9.86
C TRP A 56 -10.33 13.27 -8.78
N LEU A 57 -9.28 12.53 -8.35
CA LEU A 57 -8.40 12.95 -7.28
C LEU A 57 -7.20 13.77 -7.76
N GLY A 58 -6.84 13.71 -9.04
CA GLY A 58 -5.63 14.34 -9.57
C GLY A 58 -4.36 13.48 -9.40
N ILE A 59 -4.49 12.16 -9.42
CA ILE A 59 -3.36 11.22 -9.36
C ILE A 59 -2.70 11.12 -10.75
N HIS A 60 -1.38 11.07 -10.81
CA HIS A 60 -0.62 11.00 -12.07
C HIS A 60 0.08 9.66 -12.28
N ARG A 61 0.55 9.05 -11.21
CA ARG A 61 1.31 7.79 -11.22
C ARG A 61 0.80 6.88 -10.11
N PHE A 62 1.04 5.58 -10.22
CA PHE A 62 0.52 4.65 -9.23
C PHE A 62 1.29 3.33 -9.11
N VAL A 63 1.06 2.64 -8.00
CA VAL A 63 1.64 1.33 -7.70
C VAL A 63 0.51 0.29 -7.62
N ILE A 64 0.49 -0.64 -8.57
CA ILE A 64 -0.43 -1.78 -8.55
C ILE A 64 0.14 -2.83 -7.62
N THR A 65 -0.51 -3.03 -6.50
CA THR A 65 -0.20 -4.11 -5.57
C THR A 65 -1.03 -5.34 -5.93
N GLN A 66 -0.40 -6.50 -6.09
CA GLN A 66 -1.10 -7.74 -6.42
C GLN A 66 -2.14 -8.08 -5.36
N GLY A 67 -3.38 -8.32 -5.78
CA GLY A 67 -4.46 -8.74 -4.87
C GLY A 67 -4.25 -10.18 -4.38
N ASN A 68 -4.55 -10.44 -3.10
CA ASN A 68 -4.42 -11.77 -2.51
C ASN A 68 -5.27 -12.84 -3.21
N ALA A 69 -6.33 -12.46 -3.93
CA ALA A 69 -7.13 -13.36 -4.74
C ALA A 69 -6.33 -14.10 -5.82
N HIS A 70 -5.23 -13.54 -6.27
CA HIS A 70 -4.36 -14.14 -7.29
C HIS A 70 -3.15 -14.87 -6.70
N HIS A 71 -2.99 -14.93 -5.39
CA HIS A 71 -1.82 -15.54 -4.71
C HIS A 71 -0.50 -15.16 -5.36
N THR A 72 0.33 -16.14 -5.76
CA THR A 72 1.58 -15.98 -6.49
C THR A 72 1.42 -16.08 -8.02
N ASN A 73 0.20 -16.01 -8.55
CA ASN A 73 -0.04 -15.91 -10.00
C ASN A 73 0.00 -14.46 -10.45
N HIS A 74 1.01 -14.10 -11.17
CA HIS A 74 1.32 -12.71 -11.55
C HIS A 74 0.62 -12.25 -12.84
N ALA A 75 -0.16 -13.11 -13.51
CA ALA A 75 -0.71 -12.84 -14.84
C ALA A 75 -1.59 -11.58 -14.88
N ASN A 76 -2.47 -11.39 -13.88
CA ASN A 76 -3.30 -10.18 -13.77
C ASN A 76 -2.45 -8.90 -13.59
N LEU A 77 -1.47 -8.95 -12.68
CA LEU A 77 -0.56 -7.83 -12.43
C LEU A 77 0.23 -7.46 -13.68
N LEU A 78 0.85 -8.44 -14.35
CA LEU A 78 1.64 -8.22 -15.57
C LEU A 78 0.79 -7.67 -16.72
N ALA A 79 -0.45 -8.15 -16.87
CA ALA A 79 -1.38 -7.62 -17.87
C ALA A 79 -1.71 -6.15 -17.60
N ALA A 80 -2.00 -5.79 -16.36
CA ALA A 80 -2.26 -4.40 -15.97
C ALA A 80 -1.03 -3.49 -16.16
N LEU A 81 0.16 -3.95 -15.76
CA LEU A 81 1.41 -3.21 -15.95
C LEU A 81 1.75 -3.01 -17.43
N LYS A 82 1.48 -4.00 -18.28
CA LYS A 82 1.68 -3.87 -19.74
C LYS A 82 0.87 -2.71 -20.33
N GLU A 83 -0.34 -2.50 -19.82
CA GLU A 83 -1.23 -1.41 -20.29
C GLU A 83 -0.86 -0.03 -19.71
N THR A 84 -0.13 -0.01 -18.58
CA THR A 84 0.11 1.22 -17.79
C THR A 84 1.59 1.50 -17.56
N ARG A 85 2.48 0.88 -18.34
CA ARG A 85 3.95 0.86 -18.15
C ARG A 85 4.58 2.23 -17.83
N ASP A 86 4.11 3.29 -18.48
CA ASP A 86 4.73 4.62 -18.37
C ASP A 86 4.43 5.32 -17.04
N VAL A 87 3.29 4.97 -16.41
CA VAL A 87 2.78 5.64 -15.20
C VAL A 87 2.65 4.73 -13.99
N ALA A 88 2.86 3.42 -14.16
CA ALA A 88 2.68 2.45 -13.08
C ALA A 88 3.96 1.69 -12.72
N ARG A 89 3.97 1.15 -11.48
CA ARG A 89 4.91 0.13 -10.99
C ARG A 89 4.12 -0.99 -10.35
N GLY A 90 4.72 -2.17 -10.25
CA GLY A 90 4.11 -3.35 -9.64
C GLY A 90 4.74 -3.76 -8.32
N VAL A 91 3.91 -4.26 -7.41
CA VAL A 91 4.31 -5.01 -6.22
C VAL A 91 3.65 -6.38 -6.30
N ALA A 92 4.47 -7.42 -6.51
CA ALA A 92 4.02 -8.81 -6.70
C ALA A 92 3.98 -9.57 -5.36
N ALA A 93 3.28 -10.68 -5.30
CA ALA A 93 3.43 -11.65 -4.22
C ALA A 93 4.39 -12.75 -4.67
N ILE A 94 5.59 -12.78 -4.14
CA ILE A 94 6.58 -13.86 -4.37
C ILE A 94 6.84 -14.61 -3.07
N ASP A 95 7.27 -15.85 -3.19
CA ASP A 95 7.70 -16.71 -2.08
C ASP A 95 9.18 -17.08 -2.19
N GLY A 96 9.67 -17.87 -1.25
CA GLY A 96 11.06 -18.33 -1.24
C GLY A 96 11.43 -19.23 -2.42
N GLU A 97 10.44 -19.86 -3.08
CA GLU A 97 10.63 -20.79 -4.20
C GLU A 97 10.55 -20.09 -5.57
N THR A 98 10.14 -18.82 -5.62
CA THR A 98 10.08 -18.05 -6.87
C THR A 98 11.46 -18.04 -7.55
N SER A 99 11.53 -18.53 -8.78
CA SER A 99 12.79 -18.69 -9.50
C SER A 99 13.40 -17.37 -9.97
N ASP A 100 14.71 -17.34 -10.20
CA ASP A 100 15.40 -16.18 -10.75
C ASP A 100 14.85 -15.78 -12.13
N ALA A 101 14.49 -16.76 -12.96
CA ALA A 101 13.87 -16.52 -14.27
C ALA A 101 12.51 -15.81 -14.15
N GLU A 102 11.72 -16.18 -13.15
CA GLU A 102 10.44 -15.54 -12.88
C GLU A 102 10.63 -14.12 -12.33
N LEU A 103 11.63 -13.92 -11.45
CA LEU A 103 11.99 -12.57 -10.98
C LEU A 103 12.40 -11.64 -12.13
N GLU A 104 13.16 -12.11 -13.12
CA GLU A 104 13.51 -11.31 -14.30
C GLU A 104 12.28 -11.00 -15.16
N ILE A 105 11.36 -11.94 -15.36
CA ILE A 105 10.09 -11.69 -16.08
C ILE A 105 9.27 -10.61 -15.36
N LEU A 106 9.17 -10.68 -14.05
CA LEU A 106 8.44 -9.71 -13.23
C LEU A 106 9.08 -8.32 -13.32
N LYS A 107 10.41 -8.25 -13.21
CA LYS A 107 11.19 -7.02 -13.31
C LYS A 107 11.03 -6.36 -14.68
N ASP A 108 11.15 -7.12 -15.76
CA ASP A 108 10.92 -6.65 -17.13
C ASP A 108 9.48 -6.18 -17.32
N GLY A 109 8.54 -6.79 -16.60
CA GLY A 109 7.13 -6.40 -16.55
C GLY A 109 6.85 -5.12 -15.77
N GLY A 110 7.84 -4.54 -15.06
CA GLY A 110 7.69 -3.30 -14.29
C GLY A 110 7.42 -3.52 -12.80
N VAL A 111 7.67 -4.72 -12.28
CA VAL A 111 7.62 -5.02 -10.84
C VAL A 111 8.87 -4.47 -10.17
N VAL A 112 8.69 -3.77 -9.06
CA VAL A 112 9.76 -3.12 -8.27
C VAL A 112 9.74 -3.51 -6.81
N GLY A 113 8.82 -4.40 -6.43
CA GLY A 113 8.68 -4.84 -5.06
C GLY A 113 7.85 -6.10 -4.92
N THR A 114 7.88 -6.62 -3.70
CA THR A 114 7.04 -7.75 -3.30
C THR A 114 6.23 -7.42 -2.07
N ARG A 115 5.26 -8.28 -1.72
CA ARG A 115 4.44 -8.12 -0.52
C ARG A 115 4.38 -9.37 0.33
N ILE A 116 4.29 -9.15 1.64
CA ILE A 116 3.96 -10.15 2.66
C ILE A 116 2.68 -9.69 3.34
N VAL A 117 1.73 -10.61 3.52
CA VAL A 117 0.47 -10.40 4.23
C VAL A 117 0.27 -11.53 5.22
N ASP A 118 0.58 -11.27 6.49
CA ASP A 118 0.42 -12.22 7.60
C ASP A 118 -0.91 -11.99 8.33
N LEU A 119 -1.98 -11.99 7.54
CA LEU A 119 -3.37 -11.88 7.99
C LEU A 119 -4.22 -12.90 7.24
N PRO A 120 -5.42 -13.24 7.73
CA PRO A 120 -6.30 -14.19 7.06
C PRO A 120 -6.50 -13.84 5.58
N GLY A 121 -6.27 -14.82 4.70
CA GLY A 121 -6.37 -14.65 3.24
C GLY A 121 -5.12 -14.07 2.57
N GLY A 122 -4.04 -13.83 3.31
CA GLY A 122 -2.75 -13.44 2.74
C GLY A 122 -2.11 -14.55 1.91
N ALA A 123 -1.45 -14.20 0.81
CA ALA A 123 -0.82 -15.16 -0.08
C ALA A 123 0.53 -15.68 0.44
N VAL A 124 1.31 -14.80 1.07
CA VAL A 124 2.64 -15.08 1.64
C VAL A 124 2.72 -14.41 3.01
N GLY A 125 3.01 -15.16 4.05
CA GLY A 125 3.06 -14.70 5.43
C GLY A 125 4.47 -14.41 5.94
N LEU A 126 4.57 -13.92 7.18
CA LEU A 126 5.85 -13.63 7.86
C LEU A 126 6.73 -14.88 8.07
N SER A 127 6.17 -16.09 7.96
CA SER A 127 6.98 -17.32 8.02
C SER A 127 8.03 -17.39 6.91
N GLN A 128 7.86 -16.67 5.82
CA GLN A 128 8.79 -16.63 4.68
C GLN A 128 9.58 -15.31 4.58
N LEU A 129 9.62 -14.52 5.65
CA LEU A 129 10.16 -13.15 5.62
C LEU A 129 11.63 -13.11 5.15
N GLU A 130 12.46 -13.99 5.67
CA GLU A 130 13.90 -14.01 5.40
C GLU A 130 14.20 -14.47 3.96
N GLU A 131 13.48 -15.49 3.47
CA GLU A 131 13.60 -15.99 2.11
C GLU A 131 13.13 -14.93 1.10
N VAL A 132 12.00 -14.28 1.38
CA VAL A 132 11.47 -13.20 0.55
C VAL A 132 12.39 -11.98 0.57
N ASP A 133 12.97 -11.62 1.74
CA ASP A 133 13.97 -10.55 1.82
C ASP A 133 15.21 -10.85 0.99
N ALA A 134 15.70 -12.08 1.04
CA ALA A 134 16.86 -12.48 0.24
C ALA A 134 16.59 -12.33 -1.27
N ARG A 135 15.39 -12.73 -1.75
CA ARG A 135 14.96 -12.57 -3.14
C ARG A 135 14.77 -11.11 -3.52
N ALA A 136 14.05 -10.35 -2.71
CA ALA A 136 13.79 -8.94 -2.94
C ALA A 136 15.09 -8.12 -2.97
N PHE A 137 16.00 -8.38 -2.03
CA PHE A 137 17.30 -7.71 -1.99
C PHE A 137 18.14 -7.99 -3.23
N ALA A 138 18.21 -9.25 -3.68
CA ALA A 138 18.93 -9.62 -4.90
C ALA A 138 18.36 -8.95 -6.15
N ALA A 139 17.04 -8.80 -6.23
CA ALA A 139 16.35 -8.11 -7.32
C ALA A 139 16.41 -6.56 -7.22
N GLY A 140 16.87 -6.00 -6.10
CA GLY A 140 16.85 -4.57 -5.83
C GLY A 140 15.46 -4.02 -5.48
N TRP A 141 14.54 -4.90 -5.06
CA TRP A 141 13.14 -4.60 -4.77
C TRP A 141 12.91 -4.14 -3.32
N MET A 142 11.78 -3.46 -3.11
CA MET A 142 11.24 -3.19 -1.79
C MET A 142 10.26 -4.29 -1.36
N ILE A 143 9.91 -4.34 -0.07
CA ILE A 143 8.91 -5.25 0.47
C ILE A 143 7.78 -4.46 1.12
N ALA A 144 6.53 -4.72 0.74
CA ALA A 144 5.34 -4.24 1.45
C ALA A 144 4.92 -5.28 2.48
N ILE A 145 4.92 -4.95 3.75
CA ILE A 145 4.66 -5.89 4.85
C ILE A 145 3.39 -5.48 5.58
N GLN A 146 2.47 -6.43 5.73
CA GLN A 146 1.21 -6.28 6.43
C GLN A 146 1.02 -7.42 7.42
N PHE A 147 0.84 -7.08 8.69
CA PHE A 147 0.50 -7.99 9.79
C PHE A 147 -0.29 -7.21 10.85
N ASP A 148 -0.75 -7.84 11.93
CA ASP A 148 -1.33 -7.11 13.06
C ASP A 148 -0.21 -6.35 13.78
N GLY A 149 -0.15 -5.04 13.59
CA GLY A 149 0.87 -4.17 14.19
C GLY A 149 0.90 -4.19 15.71
N SER A 150 -0.19 -4.67 16.35
CA SER A 150 -0.22 -4.87 17.79
C SER A 150 0.74 -5.98 18.25
N ASP A 151 1.27 -6.80 17.32
CA ASP A 151 2.29 -7.81 17.57
C ASP A 151 3.70 -7.36 17.13
N ILE A 152 3.90 -6.05 16.89
CA ILE A 152 5.19 -5.53 16.38
C ILE A 152 6.38 -5.92 17.28
N SER A 153 6.16 -6.06 18.59
CA SER A 153 7.19 -6.50 19.54
C SER A 153 7.77 -7.87 19.22
N ASP A 154 6.95 -8.78 18.69
CA ASP A 154 7.36 -10.14 18.35
C ASP A 154 8.18 -10.19 17.06
N HIS A 155 8.13 -9.13 16.27
CA HIS A 155 8.74 -9.06 14.94
C HIS A 155 9.84 -8.01 14.80
N VAL A 156 10.03 -7.12 15.78
CA VAL A 156 10.93 -5.97 15.66
C VAL A 156 12.37 -6.34 15.32
N ASP A 157 12.90 -7.41 15.89
CA ASP A 157 14.27 -7.85 15.63
C ASP A 157 14.43 -8.38 14.19
N ARG A 158 13.48 -9.20 13.73
CA ARG A 158 13.44 -9.70 12.35
C ARG A 158 13.29 -8.56 11.35
N LEU A 159 12.36 -7.63 11.58
CA LEU A 159 12.12 -6.46 10.73
C LEU A 159 13.35 -5.53 10.68
N SER A 160 14.06 -5.37 11.80
CA SER A 160 15.29 -4.56 11.87
C SER A 160 16.43 -5.18 11.06
N SER A 161 16.47 -6.51 10.91
CA SER A 161 17.51 -7.26 10.21
C SER A 161 17.35 -7.28 8.70
N LEU A 162 16.19 -6.88 8.16
CA LEU A 162 15.91 -6.87 6.73
C LEU A 162 16.94 -6.06 5.94
N ARG A 163 17.39 -6.61 4.84
CA ARG A 163 18.37 -6.00 3.92
C ARG A 163 17.70 -5.09 2.92
N SER A 164 16.49 -5.44 2.49
CA SER A 164 15.67 -4.67 1.56
C SER A 164 15.10 -3.43 2.23
N ARG A 165 14.76 -2.43 1.42
CA ARG A 165 13.82 -1.38 1.85
C ARG A 165 12.44 -2.00 2.00
N TRP A 166 11.70 -1.58 3.00
CA TRP A 166 10.37 -2.12 3.22
C TRP A 166 9.40 -1.06 3.74
N VAL A 167 8.11 -1.30 3.59
CA VAL A 167 7.05 -0.42 4.06
C VAL A 167 6.09 -1.20 4.93
N LEU A 168 5.76 -0.67 6.11
CA LEU A 168 4.66 -1.18 6.92
C LEU A 168 3.35 -0.65 6.33
N ASP A 169 2.51 -1.56 5.83
CA ASP A 169 1.27 -1.23 5.11
C ASP A 169 0.14 -0.80 6.07
N HIS A 170 -0.84 -0.07 5.51
CA HIS A 170 -2.14 0.22 6.12
C HIS A 170 -2.06 0.78 7.55
N HIS A 171 -1.33 1.88 7.75
CA HIS A 171 -1.18 2.50 9.08
C HIS A 171 -0.73 1.52 10.18
N GLY A 172 -0.06 0.42 9.77
CA GLY A 172 0.44 -0.62 10.67
C GLY A 172 -0.58 -1.65 11.12
N LYS A 173 -1.88 -1.48 10.80
CA LYS A 173 -2.97 -2.41 11.21
C LYS A 173 -2.90 -2.84 12.66
N PHE A 174 -2.89 -1.89 13.59
CA PHE A 174 -2.93 -2.17 15.02
C PHE A 174 -4.33 -2.63 15.43
N LEU A 175 -4.67 -3.88 15.14
CA LEU A 175 -6.04 -4.40 15.21
C LEU A 175 -6.60 -4.53 16.62
N ARG A 176 -5.76 -4.42 17.66
CA ARG A 176 -6.16 -4.40 19.08
C ARG A 176 -6.11 -3.00 19.70
N GLY A 177 -6.00 -1.97 18.84
CA GLY A 177 -5.84 -0.58 19.26
C GLY A 177 -4.37 -0.18 19.42
N VAL A 178 -4.10 1.10 19.40
CA VAL A 178 -2.78 1.70 19.53
C VAL A 178 -2.91 3.10 20.12
N VAL A 179 -1.92 3.51 20.91
CA VAL A 179 -1.84 4.87 21.45
C VAL A 179 -0.55 5.56 20.99
N PRO A 180 -0.55 6.88 20.76
CA PRO A 180 0.57 7.60 20.16
C PRO A 180 1.89 7.53 20.92
N ASP A 181 1.85 7.38 22.23
CA ASP A 181 2.98 7.25 23.15
C ASP A 181 3.22 5.83 23.64
N GLY A 182 2.55 4.83 23.00
CA GLY A 182 2.69 3.42 23.33
C GLY A 182 3.99 2.79 22.83
N ASP A 183 4.27 1.60 23.35
CA ASP A 183 5.47 0.82 23.02
C ASP A 183 5.51 0.43 21.53
N GLU A 184 4.36 0.13 20.92
CA GLU A 184 4.24 -0.20 19.49
C GLU A 184 4.71 0.97 18.61
N VAL A 185 4.28 2.19 18.94
CA VAL A 185 4.70 3.39 18.21
C VAL A 185 6.18 3.70 18.45
N ALA A 186 6.68 3.48 19.68
CA ALA A 186 8.11 3.62 19.97
C ALA A 186 8.96 2.62 19.18
N MET A 187 8.49 1.38 19.01
CA MET A 187 9.16 0.38 18.16
C MET A 187 9.10 0.76 16.67
N LEU A 188 7.93 1.22 16.19
CA LEU A 188 7.79 1.69 14.82
C LEU A 188 8.74 2.87 14.51
N LYS A 189 8.87 3.84 15.41
CA LYS A 189 9.85 4.94 15.27
C LYS A 189 11.27 4.42 15.14
N ARG A 190 11.69 3.49 15.99
CA ARG A 190 13.02 2.87 15.91
C ARG A 190 13.27 2.16 14.58
N LEU A 191 12.26 1.43 14.05
CA LEU A 191 12.35 0.77 12.75
C LEU A 191 12.52 1.79 11.62
N VAL A 192 11.76 2.88 11.65
CA VAL A 192 11.84 3.96 10.67
C VAL A 192 13.20 4.70 10.76
N ASP A 193 13.68 4.98 11.96
CA ASP A 193 14.98 5.60 12.22
C ASP A 193 16.16 4.73 11.74
N GLY A 194 15.96 3.40 11.65
CA GLY A 194 16.88 2.46 11.03
C GLY A 194 17.09 2.67 9.53
N GLY A 195 16.28 3.51 8.88
CA GLY A 195 16.47 4.05 7.53
C GLY A 195 15.99 3.14 6.40
N ARG A 196 15.55 1.91 6.67
CA ARG A 196 15.02 0.95 5.68
C ARG A 196 13.51 0.75 5.75
N CYS A 197 12.85 1.25 6.79
CA CYS A 197 11.41 1.20 6.99
C CYS A 197 10.73 2.48 6.49
N TRP A 198 9.64 2.32 5.77
CA TRP A 198 8.64 3.34 5.45
C TRP A 198 7.32 3.00 6.14
N PHE A 199 6.42 3.96 6.22
CA PHE A 199 5.09 3.77 6.79
C PHE A 199 4.04 4.24 5.79
N LYS A 200 3.03 3.40 5.50
CA LYS A 200 2.05 3.68 4.46
C LYS A 200 0.71 4.11 5.02
N PHE A 201 0.25 5.28 4.57
CA PHE A 201 -1.08 5.80 4.82
C PHE A 201 -2.03 5.31 3.71
N ALA A 202 -2.68 4.18 3.94
CA ALA A 202 -3.67 3.60 3.02
C ALA A 202 -4.72 2.84 3.81
N GLY A 203 -5.99 2.96 3.45
CA GLY A 203 -7.06 2.16 4.04
C GLY A 203 -7.22 2.36 5.56
N CYS A 204 -7.25 3.59 6.05
CA CYS A 204 -7.38 3.90 7.48
C CYS A 204 -8.61 3.24 8.12
N TYR A 205 -9.72 3.12 7.39
CA TYR A 205 -10.93 2.44 7.81
C TYR A 205 -10.74 0.93 8.08
N GLU A 206 -9.71 0.30 7.50
CA GLU A 206 -9.34 -1.09 7.76
C GLU A 206 -8.44 -1.26 8.99
N SER A 207 -7.86 -0.19 9.46
CA SER A 207 -6.84 -0.18 10.52
C SER A 207 -7.36 0.41 11.81
N SER A 208 -8.45 1.17 11.76
CA SER A 208 -9.05 1.77 12.95
C SER A 208 -9.79 0.70 13.77
N PHE A 209 -9.41 0.56 15.03
CA PHE A 209 -10.10 -0.25 16.02
C PHE A 209 -11.37 0.45 16.53
N GLU A 210 -11.31 1.78 16.69
CA GLU A 210 -12.44 2.58 17.17
C GLU A 210 -13.48 2.86 16.08
N GLY A 211 -13.06 2.86 14.81
CA GLY A 211 -13.93 3.24 13.69
C GLY A 211 -14.26 4.74 13.67
N GLY A 212 -15.46 5.07 13.22
CA GLY A 212 -15.91 6.47 13.10
C GLY A 212 -15.51 7.13 11.78
N SER A 213 -15.89 8.41 11.62
CA SER A 213 -15.67 9.16 10.38
C SER A 213 -14.26 9.76 10.25
N ASP A 214 -13.57 9.92 11.36
CA ASP A 214 -12.27 10.58 11.50
C ASP A 214 -11.14 9.62 11.87
N TYR A 215 -11.47 8.35 12.19
CA TYR A 215 -10.50 7.29 12.52
C TYR A 215 -9.47 7.76 13.54
N SER A 216 -9.95 8.28 14.68
CA SER A 216 -9.17 9.07 15.65
C SER A 216 -7.92 8.33 16.16
N ASP A 217 -8.02 7.04 16.46
CA ASP A 217 -6.91 6.19 16.87
C ASP A 217 -5.79 6.11 15.82
N VAL A 218 -6.16 5.88 14.56
CA VAL A 218 -5.23 5.86 13.42
C VAL A 218 -4.69 7.26 13.14
N ALA A 219 -5.55 8.29 13.22
CA ALA A 219 -5.18 9.69 12.97
C ALA A 219 -4.08 10.17 13.92
N GLU A 220 -4.19 9.87 15.22
CA GLU A 220 -3.22 10.29 16.22
C GLU A 220 -1.84 9.68 15.99
N VAL A 221 -1.77 8.37 15.72
CA VAL A 221 -0.50 7.69 15.39
C VAL A 221 0.06 8.20 14.06
N SER A 222 -0.78 8.41 13.06
CA SER A 222 -0.35 8.93 11.76
C SER A 222 0.23 10.34 11.86
N LYS A 223 -0.36 11.23 12.66
CA LYS A 223 0.18 12.56 12.94
C LYS A 223 1.56 12.50 13.62
N VAL A 224 1.71 11.59 14.59
CA VAL A 224 3.00 11.35 15.24
C VAL A 224 4.04 10.90 14.24
N MET A 225 3.73 9.93 13.39
CA MET A 225 4.66 9.42 12.38
C MET A 225 4.97 10.42 11.28
N ALA A 226 3.97 11.18 10.79
CA ALA A 226 4.16 12.24 9.80
C ALA A 226 5.02 13.41 10.31
N THR A 227 5.02 13.65 11.62
CA THR A 227 5.88 14.64 12.28
C THR A 227 7.27 14.09 12.55
N HIS A 228 7.37 12.82 12.97
CA HIS A 228 8.64 12.18 13.33
C HIS A 228 9.54 11.93 12.11
N ALA A 229 8.97 11.41 11.02
CA ALA A 229 9.73 11.00 9.85
C ALA A 229 8.94 11.26 8.55
N PRO A 230 8.67 12.53 8.19
CA PRO A 230 7.88 12.87 6.99
C PRO A 230 8.49 12.32 5.70
N GLU A 231 9.83 12.11 5.67
CA GLU A 231 10.55 11.53 4.51
C GLU A 231 10.41 10.00 4.40
N ARG A 232 9.64 9.37 5.29
CA ARG A 232 9.40 7.92 5.33
C ARG A 232 7.91 7.56 5.18
N ILE A 233 7.05 8.51 4.89
CA ILE A 233 5.62 8.27 4.69
C ILE A 233 5.32 8.17 3.19
N VAL A 234 4.49 7.22 2.80
CA VAL A 234 3.87 7.14 1.48
C VAL A 234 2.36 7.01 1.63
N TRP A 235 1.61 7.47 0.63
CA TRP A 235 0.15 7.45 0.64
C TRP A 235 -0.41 6.62 -0.50
N GLY A 236 -1.58 5.97 -0.30
CA GLY A 236 -2.31 5.26 -1.34
C GLY A 236 -3.81 5.21 -1.08
N THR A 237 -4.60 5.09 -2.14
CA THR A 237 -6.06 5.05 -2.08
C THR A 237 -6.60 3.78 -1.43
N ASN A 238 -5.90 2.66 -1.58
CA ASN A 238 -6.42 1.32 -1.32
C ASN A 238 -7.61 0.94 -2.24
N PHE A 239 -7.70 1.56 -3.44
CA PHE A 239 -8.70 1.16 -4.44
C PHE A 239 -8.61 -0.36 -4.72
N PRO A 240 -9.70 -1.10 -4.87
CA PRO A 240 -11.09 -0.68 -4.88
C PRO A 240 -11.80 -0.92 -3.53
N HIS A 241 -11.11 -0.80 -2.40
CA HIS A 241 -11.65 -0.98 -1.05
C HIS A 241 -12.25 -2.38 -0.84
N ASN A 242 -11.39 -3.38 -0.96
CA ASN A 242 -11.78 -4.81 -0.99
C ASN A 242 -12.56 -5.27 0.25
N THR A 243 -12.38 -4.62 1.40
CA THR A 243 -13.10 -4.95 2.64
C THR A 243 -14.52 -4.38 2.68
N ALA A 244 -14.87 -3.43 1.80
CA ALA A 244 -16.23 -2.94 1.67
C ALA A 244 -17.10 -3.99 0.97
N THR A 245 -18.05 -4.57 1.71
CA THR A 245 -18.97 -5.61 1.22
C THR A 245 -20.37 -5.09 0.93
N ARG A 246 -20.68 -3.87 1.36
CA ARG A 246 -21.96 -3.18 1.13
C ARG A 246 -21.70 -1.78 0.61
N THR A 247 -22.65 -1.23 -0.16
CA THR A 247 -22.59 0.14 -0.68
C THR A 247 -22.38 1.18 0.44
N THR A 248 -22.99 0.97 1.60
CA THR A 248 -22.86 1.87 2.77
C THR A 248 -21.45 1.85 3.39
N ASP A 249 -20.69 0.81 3.15
CA ASP A 249 -19.34 0.66 3.70
C ASP A 249 -18.26 1.12 2.70
N TYR A 250 -18.68 1.42 1.45
CA TYR A 250 -17.76 1.90 0.43
C TYR A 250 -17.39 3.36 0.69
N PRO A 251 -16.13 3.67 0.93
CA PRO A 251 -15.72 5.01 1.29
C PRO A 251 -15.78 5.97 0.09
N ASN A 252 -15.84 7.26 0.37
CA ASN A 252 -15.64 8.31 -0.62
C ASN A 252 -14.15 8.65 -0.69
N ASP A 253 -13.50 8.37 -1.80
CA ASP A 253 -12.05 8.54 -1.98
C ASP A 253 -11.60 9.99 -1.76
N ALA A 254 -12.36 11.00 -2.20
CA ALA A 254 -12.01 12.40 -1.98
C ALA A 254 -12.08 12.78 -0.49
N ALA A 255 -13.11 12.32 0.22
CA ALA A 255 -13.24 12.56 1.65
C ALA A 255 -12.14 11.84 2.45
N LEU A 256 -11.80 10.60 2.08
CA LEU A 256 -10.67 9.87 2.69
C LEU A 256 -9.35 10.61 2.45
N LEU A 257 -9.13 11.09 1.24
CA LEU A 257 -7.93 11.85 0.90
C LEU A 257 -7.83 13.11 1.77
N ASP A 258 -8.88 13.91 1.84
CA ASP A 258 -8.91 15.10 2.68
C ASP A 258 -8.66 14.79 4.15
N THR A 259 -9.28 13.72 4.68
CA THR A 259 -9.08 13.26 6.05
C THR A 259 -7.60 12.93 6.31
N VAL A 260 -6.99 12.09 5.47
CA VAL A 260 -5.60 11.65 5.63
C VAL A 260 -4.61 12.80 5.42
N LEU A 261 -4.84 13.68 4.44
CA LEU A 261 -3.94 14.82 4.18
C LEU A 261 -3.94 15.86 5.32
N ASN A 262 -5.02 15.94 6.10
CA ASN A 262 -5.09 16.77 7.30
C ASN A 262 -4.29 16.21 8.51
N TRP A 263 -3.75 14.99 8.41
CA TRP A 263 -2.88 14.43 9.45
C TRP A 263 -1.40 14.83 9.27
N PHE A 264 -1.03 15.38 8.13
CA PHE A 264 0.32 15.89 7.90
C PHE A 264 0.50 17.28 8.53
N PRO A 265 1.69 17.59 9.08
CA PRO A 265 1.94 18.85 9.76
C PRO A 265 1.92 20.06 8.82
N ASP A 266 2.30 19.89 7.56
CA ASP A 266 2.41 20.98 6.57
C ASP A 266 2.39 20.44 5.13
N ASP A 267 2.40 21.38 4.17
CA ASP A 267 2.41 21.07 2.73
C ASP A 267 3.71 20.40 2.26
N ARG A 268 4.84 20.63 2.93
CA ARG A 268 6.10 19.96 2.60
C ARG A 268 6.01 18.47 2.93
N ALA A 269 5.50 18.12 4.10
CA ALA A 269 5.28 16.73 4.50
C ALA A 269 4.29 16.03 3.57
N ARG A 270 3.20 16.70 3.15
CA ARG A 270 2.27 16.19 2.14
C ARG A 270 2.97 15.91 0.82
N HIS A 271 3.77 16.87 0.33
CA HIS A 271 4.50 16.70 -0.92
C HIS A 271 5.51 15.55 -0.86
N LEU A 272 6.21 15.39 0.26
CA LEU A 272 7.09 14.24 0.49
C LEU A 272 6.31 12.94 0.33
N ALA A 273 5.21 12.77 1.03
CA ALA A 273 4.44 11.52 1.04
C ALA A 273 3.78 11.21 -0.32
N LEU A 274 3.31 12.24 -1.01
CA LEU A 274 2.58 12.11 -2.26
C LEU A 274 3.49 12.00 -3.50
N VAL A 275 4.76 12.43 -3.41
CA VAL A 275 5.66 12.48 -4.57
C VAL A 275 7.02 11.87 -4.24
N GLU A 276 7.87 12.60 -3.51
CA GLU A 276 9.30 12.29 -3.41
C GLU A 276 9.60 10.95 -2.74
N ASN A 277 8.89 10.62 -1.67
CA ASN A 277 9.10 9.36 -0.96
C ASN A 277 8.67 8.17 -1.80
N ALA A 278 7.55 8.29 -2.53
CA ALA A 278 7.09 7.25 -3.42
C ALA A 278 8.02 7.09 -4.63
N GLU A 279 8.54 8.19 -5.20
CA GLU A 279 9.58 8.16 -6.23
C GLU A 279 10.81 7.37 -5.74
N LYS A 280 11.29 7.69 -4.54
CA LYS A 280 12.45 7.03 -3.94
C LYS A 280 12.21 5.56 -3.63
N LEU A 281 11.04 5.22 -3.09
CA LEU A 281 10.74 3.85 -2.66
C LEU A 281 10.50 2.93 -3.86
N TYR A 282 9.72 3.38 -4.84
CA TYR A 282 9.27 2.59 -5.99
C TYR A 282 10.06 2.85 -7.28
N GLY A 283 11.07 3.71 -7.26
CA GLY A 283 11.95 3.95 -8.40
C GLY A 283 11.27 4.68 -9.57
N PHE A 284 10.32 5.56 -9.29
CA PHE A 284 9.83 6.48 -10.31
C PHE A 284 10.87 7.57 -10.59
N GLN A 285 10.93 8.00 -11.83
CA GLN A 285 11.74 9.18 -12.16
C GLN A 285 11.03 10.44 -11.68
N SER A 286 11.81 11.38 -11.16
CA SER A 286 11.26 12.67 -10.77
C SER A 286 10.76 13.42 -12.00
N ILE A 287 9.56 13.99 -11.90
CA ILE A 287 9.02 14.85 -12.94
C ILE A 287 9.73 16.18 -12.80
N ALA A 288 10.50 16.58 -13.82
CA ALA A 288 11.09 17.91 -13.85
C ALA A 288 9.98 18.96 -13.81
N ASN A 289 10.05 19.86 -12.83
CA ASN A 289 9.13 21.01 -12.72
C ASN A 289 9.33 21.99 -13.87
#